data_e5f1d3c75128a44100bbe844956a4800
#
_entry.id   e5f1d3c75128a44100bbe844956a4800
#
_cell.length_a   1.000
_cell.length_b   1.000
_cell.length_c   1.000
_cell.angle_alpha   90.00
_cell.angle_beta   90.00
_cell.angle_gamma   90.00
#
_symmetry.space_group_name_H-M   'P 1'
#
loop_
_entity.id
_entity.type
_entity.pdbx_description
1 polymer ?
#
loop_
_entity_poly.entity_id
_entity_poly.type
_entity_poly.pdbx_seq_one_letter_code
_entity_poly.pdbx_strand_id
1 'polypeptide(L)'
;AALTTAQVVALETRDLVALGTAAVRALNTADIVALTTAQVGALTTTQIAALTTGQVAALETADLVALGSSQLAAFTTAQIAALTTAQVGVIETRDLVALGTAAVRALETADIAALGSAQVAAFTTTQIAALTTAQVVALETRDLVALGTAAVRALNTADIVALTTSQVGALTTTQVAALTTSQIAALETTDVAALGSSQLAAFTTAQSAARTTSEVGALDTRDLVAVGTAAVRALET
;
A
#
# COMPACT_ATOMS: atom_id res chain seq x y z
N ALA A 1 -32.48 -11.25 -25.02
CA ALA A 1 -32.49 -12.15 -23.86
C ALA A 1 -31.08 -12.14 -23.27
N ALA A 2 -30.96 -12.18 -21.95
CA ALA A 2 -29.67 -12.38 -21.29
C ALA A 2 -29.13 -13.78 -21.60
N LEU A 3 -27.81 -13.95 -21.67
CA LEU A 3 -27.18 -15.26 -21.76
C LEU A 3 -27.46 -16.04 -20.47
N THR A 4 -27.56 -17.34 -20.58
CA THR A 4 -27.56 -18.22 -19.40
C THR A 4 -26.12 -18.51 -18.99
N THR A 5 -25.89 -18.83 -17.73
CA THR A 5 -24.54 -19.16 -17.21
C THR A 5 -23.86 -20.27 -18.03
N ALA A 6 -24.62 -21.30 -18.46
CA ALA A 6 -24.10 -22.34 -19.33
C ALA A 6 -23.63 -21.81 -20.70
N GLN A 7 -24.36 -20.84 -21.25
CA GLN A 7 -23.95 -20.19 -22.51
C GLN A 7 -22.70 -19.31 -22.32
N VAL A 8 -22.57 -18.63 -21.17
CA VAL A 8 -21.39 -17.82 -20.84
C VAL A 8 -20.14 -18.70 -20.76
N VAL A 9 -20.21 -19.83 -20.05
CA VAL A 9 -19.09 -20.80 -19.96
C VAL A 9 -18.71 -21.37 -21.33
N ALA A 10 -19.68 -21.57 -22.21
CA ALA A 10 -19.48 -22.14 -23.55
C ALA A 10 -18.89 -21.14 -24.56
N LEU A 11 -18.82 -19.83 -24.23
CA LEU A 11 -18.19 -18.84 -25.11
C LEU A 11 -16.69 -19.12 -25.24
N GLU A 12 -16.20 -19.11 -26.46
CA GLU A 12 -14.75 -19.07 -26.66
C GLU A 12 -14.18 -17.70 -26.27
N THR A 13 -12.93 -17.65 -25.85
CA THR A 13 -12.27 -16.38 -25.46
C THR A 13 -12.37 -15.30 -26.55
N ARG A 14 -12.24 -15.68 -27.83
CA ARG A 14 -12.40 -14.75 -28.97
C ARG A 14 -13.80 -14.14 -29.04
N ASP A 15 -14.83 -14.93 -28.71
CA ASP A 15 -16.22 -14.47 -28.76
C ASP A 15 -16.50 -13.53 -27.58
N LEU A 16 -15.94 -13.85 -26.41
CA LEU A 16 -16.01 -12.99 -25.22
C LEU A 16 -15.33 -11.62 -25.47
N VAL A 17 -14.15 -11.63 -26.10
CA VAL A 17 -13.43 -10.40 -26.48
C VAL A 17 -14.23 -9.56 -27.50
N ALA A 18 -15.00 -10.22 -28.36
CA ALA A 18 -15.86 -9.52 -29.36
C ALA A 18 -17.13 -8.90 -28.76
N LEU A 19 -17.48 -9.25 -27.50
CA LEU A 19 -18.62 -8.61 -26.83
C LEU A 19 -18.35 -7.13 -26.58
N GLY A 20 -19.33 -6.28 -26.86
CA GLY A 20 -19.27 -4.88 -26.46
C GLY A 20 -19.37 -4.70 -24.95
N THR A 21 -18.87 -3.58 -24.44
CA THR A 21 -18.91 -3.25 -23.00
C THR A 21 -20.28 -3.33 -22.36
N ALA A 22 -21.34 -2.96 -23.12
CA ALA A 22 -22.72 -3.07 -22.66
C ALA A 22 -23.15 -4.53 -22.42
N ALA A 23 -22.70 -5.47 -23.25
CA ALA A 23 -22.97 -6.89 -23.09
C ALA A 23 -22.22 -7.46 -21.88
N VAL A 24 -20.95 -7.08 -21.68
CA VAL A 24 -20.16 -7.47 -20.50
C VAL A 24 -20.81 -6.95 -19.22
N ARG A 25 -21.25 -5.69 -19.20
CA ARG A 25 -21.98 -5.12 -18.04
C ARG A 25 -23.32 -5.80 -17.76
N ALA A 26 -23.95 -6.41 -18.77
CA ALA A 26 -25.24 -7.10 -18.63
C ALA A 26 -25.11 -8.51 -18.06
N LEU A 27 -23.91 -9.07 -17.95
CA LEU A 27 -23.65 -10.32 -17.23
C LEU A 27 -24.00 -10.13 -15.75
N ASN A 28 -24.69 -11.09 -15.16
CA ASN A 28 -24.94 -11.05 -13.74
C ASN A 28 -23.75 -11.66 -12.95
N THR A 29 -23.76 -11.56 -11.63
CA THR A 29 -22.65 -12.04 -10.78
C THR A 29 -22.46 -13.57 -10.89
N ALA A 30 -23.53 -14.34 -11.09
CA ALA A 30 -23.41 -15.78 -11.31
C ALA A 30 -22.73 -16.11 -12.64
N ASP A 31 -22.92 -15.28 -13.65
CA ASP A 31 -22.23 -15.41 -14.94
C ASP A 31 -20.73 -15.09 -14.77
N ILE A 32 -20.39 -14.09 -13.96
CA ILE A 32 -19.00 -13.73 -13.67
C ILE A 32 -18.30 -14.87 -12.93
N VAL A 33 -18.89 -15.41 -11.88
CA VAL A 33 -18.34 -16.57 -11.13
C VAL A 33 -18.16 -17.81 -12.01
N ALA A 34 -19.01 -17.97 -13.03
CA ALA A 34 -18.93 -19.10 -13.94
C ALA A 34 -17.90 -18.95 -15.06
N LEU A 35 -17.35 -17.74 -15.28
CA LEU A 35 -16.26 -17.56 -16.24
C LEU A 35 -15.05 -18.39 -15.81
N THR A 36 -14.37 -18.98 -16.76
CA THR A 36 -13.07 -19.61 -16.52
C THR A 36 -11.98 -18.55 -16.40
N THR A 37 -10.90 -18.84 -15.68
CA THR A 37 -9.73 -17.96 -15.57
C THR A 37 -9.16 -17.57 -16.94
N ALA A 38 -9.22 -18.48 -17.93
CA ALA A 38 -8.81 -18.19 -19.31
C ALA A 38 -9.73 -17.14 -19.98
N GLN A 39 -11.04 -17.19 -19.71
CA GLN A 39 -11.99 -16.21 -20.21
C GLN A 39 -11.79 -14.85 -19.54
N VAL A 40 -11.60 -14.82 -18.23
CA VAL A 40 -11.31 -13.57 -17.48
C VAL A 40 -9.99 -12.96 -17.95
N GLY A 41 -8.93 -13.75 -18.07
CA GLY A 41 -7.63 -13.31 -18.56
C GLY A 41 -7.65 -12.81 -20.01
N ALA A 42 -8.63 -13.22 -20.81
CA ALA A 42 -8.80 -12.75 -22.20
C ALA A 42 -9.57 -11.42 -22.32
N LEU A 43 -10.25 -10.95 -21.26
CA LEU A 43 -11.00 -9.68 -21.30
C LEU A 43 -10.07 -8.52 -21.67
N THR A 44 -10.52 -7.65 -22.53
CA THR A 44 -9.79 -6.43 -22.88
C THR A 44 -9.81 -5.43 -21.72
N THR A 45 -8.84 -4.53 -21.68
CA THR A 45 -8.80 -3.42 -20.70
C THR A 45 -10.09 -2.59 -20.71
N THR A 46 -10.68 -2.39 -21.88
CA THR A 46 -11.95 -1.67 -22.03
C THR A 46 -13.12 -2.44 -21.41
N GLN A 47 -13.13 -3.76 -21.55
CA GLN A 47 -14.15 -4.63 -20.93
C GLN A 47 -13.97 -4.69 -19.42
N ILE A 48 -12.72 -4.78 -18.92
CA ILE A 48 -12.39 -4.70 -17.49
C ILE A 48 -12.89 -3.38 -16.90
N ALA A 49 -12.56 -2.25 -17.51
CA ALA A 49 -13.04 -0.94 -17.06
C ALA A 49 -14.56 -0.78 -17.09
N ALA A 50 -15.26 -1.57 -17.90
CA ALA A 50 -16.70 -1.56 -18.01
C ALA A 50 -17.42 -2.45 -16.99
N LEU A 51 -16.74 -3.36 -16.31
CA LEU A 51 -17.32 -4.19 -15.25
C LEU A 51 -17.97 -3.31 -14.17
N THR A 52 -19.08 -3.75 -13.62
CA THR A 52 -19.67 -3.13 -12.43
C THR A 52 -18.88 -3.51 -11.18
N THR A 53 -18.99 -2.73 -10.12
CA THR A 53 -18.37 -3.05 -8.82
C THR A 53 -18.84 -4.42 -8.28
N GLY A 54 -20.11 -4.76 -8.45
CA GLY A 54 -20.63 -6.07 -8.06
C GLY A 54 -20.02 -7.21 -8.87
N GLN A 55 -19.76 -6.99 -10.17
CA GLN A 55 -19.09 -7.98 -11.01
C GLN A 55 -17.62 -8.15 -10.58
N VAL A 56 -16.92 -7.07 -10.25
CA VAL A 56 -15.53 -7.11 -9.76
C VAL A 56 -15.45 -7.85 -8.42
N ALA A 57 -16.34 -7.56 -7.49
CA ALA A 57 -16.40 -8.27 -6.20
C ALA A 57 -16.75 -9.76 -6.35
N ALA A 58 -17.41 -10.15 -7.45
CA ALA A 58 -17.78 -11.53 -7.74
C ALA A 58 -16.67 -12.34 -8.46
N LEU A 59 -15.59 -11.70 -8.96
CA LEU A 59 -14.45 -12.41 -9.52
C LEU A 59 -13.80 -13.30 -8.45
N GLU A 60 -13.45 -14.51 -8.83
CA GLU A 60 -12.71 -15.38 -7.94
C GLU A 60 -11.25 -14.92 -7.80
N THR A 61 -10.58 -15.28 -6.70
CA THR A 61 -9.17 -14.93 -6.49
C THR A 61 -8.27 -15.47 -7.60
N ALA A 62 -8.59 -16.64 -8.14
CA ALA A 62 -7.88 -17.23 -9.28
C ALA A 62 -7.99 -16.36 -10.55
N ASP A 63 -9.11 -15.68 -10.72
CA ASP A 63 -9.33 -14.78 -11.86
C ASP A 63 -8.45 -13.52 -11.75
N LEU A 64 -8.33 -12.96 -10.53
CA LEU A 64 -7.46 -11.82 -10.28
C LEU A 64 -5.98 -12.17 -10.60
N VAL A 65 -5.53 -13.36 -10.26
CA VAL A 65 -4.19 -13.86 -10.59
C VAL A 65 -4.01 -14.04 -12.11
N ALA A 66 -5.09 -14.39 -12.83
CA ALA A 66 -5.05 -14.55 -14.28
C ALA A 66 -5.05 -13.21 -15.06
N LEU A 67 -5.43 -12.11 -14.41
CA LEU A 67 -5.36 -10.79 -15.01
C LEU A 67 -3.89 -10.34 -15.12
N GLY A 68 -3.57 -9.69 -16.22
CA GLY A 68 -2.25 -9.05 -16.38
C GLY A 68 -2.23 -7.63 -15.85
N SER A 69 -1.02 -7.08 -15.67
CA SER A 69 -0.79 -5.72 -15.14
C SER A 69 -1.58 -4.63 -15.87
N SER A 70 -1.70 -4.74 -17.21
CA SER A 70 -2.49 -3.77 -18.01
C SER A 70 -3.99 -3.83 -17.71
N GLN A 71 -4.50 -5.02 -17.40
CA GLN A 71 -5.91 -5.20 -17.06
C GLN A 71 -6.20 -4.69 -15.63
N LEU A 72 -5.32 -4.97 -14.67
CA LEU A 72 -5.42 -4.41 -13.31
C LEU A 72 -5.28 -2.88 -13.32
N ALA A 73 -4.37 -2.34 -14.13
CA ALA A 73 -4.23 -0.88 -14.30
C ALA A 73 -5.46 -0.23 -14.93
N ALA A 74 -6.30 -0.99 -15.63
CA ALA A 74 -7.54 -0.49 -16.23
C ALA A 74 -8.71 -0.42 -15.24
N PHE A 75 -8.60 -0.97 -14.03
CA PHE A 75 -9.65 -0.83 -13.02
C PHE A 75 -9.85 0.64 -12.65
N THR A 76 -11.10 1.04 -12.60
CA THR A 76 -11.49 2.34 -12.06
C THR A 76 -11.30 2.36 -10.54
N THR A 77 -11.20 3.54 -9.94
CA THR A 77 -11.12 3.70 -8.47
C THR A 77 -12.30 3.05 -7.75
N ALA A 78 -13.50 3.11 -8.32
CA ALA A 78 -14.69 2.47 -7.76
C ALA A 78 -14.59 0.93 -7.81
N GLN A 79 -13.98 0.37 -8.84
CA GLN A 79 -13.73 -1.06 -8.95
C GLN A 79 -12.64 -1.52 -7.98
N ILE A 80 -11.57 -0.74 -7.80
CA ILE A 80 -10.53 -1.01 -6.81
C ILE A 80 -11.12 -1.01 -5.40
N ALA A 81 -11.93 -0.02 -5.05
CA ALA A 81 -12.61 0.05 -3.74
C ALA A 81 -13.66 -1.06 -3.52
N ALA A 82 -14.07 -1.75 -4.57
CA ALA A 82 -15.00 -2.86 -4.49
C ALA A 82 -14.31 -4.24 -4.42
N LEU A 83 -12.99 -4.29 -4.54
CA LEU A 83 -12.24 -5.52 -4.32
C LEU A 83 -12.42 -6.00 -2.87
N THR A 84 -12.50 -7.28 -2.69
CA THR A 84 -12.45 -7.87 -1.35
C THR A 84 -11.00 -7.98 -0.87
N THR A 85 -10.78 -8.00 0.43
CA THR A 85 -9.45 -8.20 1.02
C THR A 85 -8.78 -9.49 0.55
N ALA A 86 -9.56 -10.55 0.32
CA ALA A 86 -9.05 -11.81 -0.25
C ALA A 86 -8.55 -11.61 -1.69
N GLN A 87 -9.25 -10.81 -2.49
CA GLN A 87 -8.82 -10.49 -3.85
C GLN A 87 -7.56 -9.61 -3.85
N VAL A 88 -7.48 -8.61 -2.98
CA VAL A 88 -6.29 -7.75 -2.85
C VAL A 88 -5.07 -8.56 -2.39
N GLY A 89 -5.25 -9.47 -1.45
CA GLY A 89 -4.17 -10.32 -0.93
C GLY A 89 -3.50 -11.23 -1.97
N VAL A 90 -4.17 -11.55 -3.08
CA VAL A 90 -3.61 -12.41 -4.15
C VAL A 90 -3.03 -11.63 -5.33
N ILE A 91 -3.17 -10.30 -5.38
CA ILE A 91 -2.60 -9.48 -6.46
C ILE A 91 -1.06 -9.63 -6.44
N GLU A 92 -0.50 -9.99 -7.58
CA GLU A 92 0.94 -10.13 -7.69
C GLU A 92 1.66 -8.78 -7.57
N THR A 93 2.89 -8.77 -7.05
CA THR A 93 3.67 -7.55 -6.83
C THR A 93 3.86 -6.72 -8.10
N ARG A 94 4.08 -7.38 -9.25
CA ARG A 94 4.21 -6.71 -10.57
C ARG A 94 2.95 -5.94 -10.95
N ASP A 95 1.79 -6.45 -10.54
CA ASP A 95 0.48 -5.90 -10.89
C ASP A 95 0.11 -4.74 -9.95
N LEU A 96 0.48 -4.85 -8.67
CA LEU A 96 0.38 -3.74 -7.71
C LEU A 96 1.21 -2.53 -8.16
N VAL A 97 2.42 -2.75 -8.68
CA VAL A 97 3.28 -1.68 -9.21
C VAL A 97 2.64 -0.98 -10.42
N ALA A 98 1.84 -1.69 -11.21
CA ALA A 98 1.14 -1.13 -12.37
C ALA A 98 -0.08 -0.26 -11.99
N LEU A 99 -0.56 -0.35 -10.75
CA LEU A 99 -1.68 0.48 -10.29
C LEU A 99 -1.27 1.96 -10.22
N GLY A 100 -2.13 2.84 -10.73
CA GLY A 100 -1.96 4.28 -10.56
C GLY A 100 -2.17 4.72 -9.10
N THR A 101 -1.64 5.89 -8.74
CA THR A 101 -1.77 6.46 -7.39
C THR A 101 -3.22 6.62 -6.93
N ALA A 102 -4.14 6.95 -7.85
CA ALA A 102 -5.56 7.04 -7.55
C ALA A 102 -6.16 5.67 -7.18
N ALA A 103 -5.72 4.60 -7.83
CA ALA A 103 -6.12 3.22 -7.52
C ALA A 103 -5.59 2.79 -6.15
N VAL A 104 -4.31 3.07 -5.85
CA VAL A 104 -3.73 2.78 -4.52
C VAL A 104 -4.48 3.51 -3.41
N ARG A 105 -4.83 4.78 -3.61
CA ARG A 105 -5.66 5.55 -2.66
C ARG A 105 -7.07 5.02 -2.49
N ALA A 106 -7.59 4.29 -3.47
CA ALA A 106 -8.93 3.73 -3.44
C ALA A 106 -9.01 2.39 -2.69
N LEU A 107 -7.89 1.74 -2.39
CA LEU A 107 -7.84 0.56 -1.52
C LEU A 107 -8.33 0.94 -0.12
N GLU A 108 -9.15 0.09 0.47
CA GLU A 108 -9.60 0.29 1.84
C GLU A 108 -8.50 -0.02 2.85
N THR A 109 -8.61 0.50 4.06
CA THR A 109 -7.63 0.23 5.13
C THR A 109 -7.53 -1.26 5.46
N ALA A 110 -8.64 -1.99 5.36
CA ALA A 110 -8.64 -3.43 5.52
C ALA A 110 -7.83 -4.15 4.42
N ASP A 111 -7.84 -3.61 3.20
CA ASP A 111 -7.05 -4.15 2.09
C ASP A 111 -5.56 -3.91 2.31
N ILE A 112 -5.19 -2.71 2.77
CA ILE A 112 -3.80 -2.40 3.11
C ILE A 112 -3.28 -3.33 4.22
N ALA A 113 -4.09 -3.60 5.25
CA ALA A 113 -3.74 -4.53 6.32
C ALA A 113 -3.66 -6.00 5.85
N ALA A 114 -4.36 -6.35 4.77
CA ALA A 114 -4.32 -7.69 4.20
C ALA A 114 -3.15 -7.93 3.22
N LEU A 115 -2.45 -6.86 2.81
CA LEU A 115 -1.26 -6.99 1.98
C LEU A 115 -0.14 -7.72 2.74
N GLY A 116 0.59 -8.57 2.04
CA GLY A 116 1.82 -9.15 2.59
C GLY A 116 3.03 -8.23 2.45
N SER A 117 4.06 -8.46 3.26
CA SER A 117 5.28 -7.63 3.28
C SER A 117 5.95 -7.51 1.91
N ALA A 118 5.91 -8.57 1.09
CA ALA A 118 6.44 -8.51 -0.28
C ALA A 118 5.63 -7.57 -1.19
N GLN A 119 4.31 -7.51 -1.00
CA GLN A 119 3.43 -6.64 -1.76
C GLN A 119 3.64 -5.18 -1.35
N VAL A 120 3.72 -4.89 -0.04
CA VAL A 120 3.99 -3.54 0.48
C VAL A 120 5.39 -3.07 0.06
N ALA A 121 6.41 -3.93 0.11
CA ALA A 121 7.76 -3.61 -0.32
C ALA A 121 7.88 -3.34 -1.84
N ALA A 122 6.94 -3.83 -2.63
CA ALA A 122 6.91 -3.60 -4.07
C ALA A 122 6.32 -2.24 -4.46
N PHE A 123 5.60 -1.55 -3.57
CA PHE A 123 5.08 -0.22 -3.90
C PHE A 123 6.19 0.74 -4.29
N THR A 124 5.96 1.47 -5.36
CA THR A 124 6.86 2.56 -5.78
C THR A 124 6.81 3.72 -4.77
N THR A 125 7.85 4.53 -4.75
CA THR A 125 7.88 5.75 -3.91
C THR A 125 6.70 6.68 -4.20
N THR A 126 6.26 6.75 -5.45
CA THR A 126 5.08 7.54 -5.86
C THR A 126 3.79 6.96 -5.27
N GLN A 127 3.65 5.65 -5.23
CA GLN A 127 2.50 4.98 -4.62
C GLN A 127 2.50 5.14 -3.09
N ILE A 128 3.67 5.00 -2.45
CA ILE A 128 3.81 5.25 -1.00
C ILE A 128 3.46 6.70 -0.66
N ALA A 129 3.96 7.69 -1.41
CA ALA A 129 3.62 9.10 -1.22
C ALA A 129 2.13 9.43 -1.46
N ALA A 130 1.43 8.55 -2.17
CA ALA A 130 0.00 8.70 -2.45
C ALA A 130 -0.91 8.05 -1.42
N LEU A 131 -0.39 7.23 -0.51
CA LEU A 131 -1.17 6.63 0.56
C LEU A 131 -1.85 7.74 1.40
N THR A 132 -3.04 7.45 1.89
CA THR A 132 -3.67 8.29 2.90
C THR A 132 -3.08 7.97 4.28
N THR A 133 -3.15 8.91 5.21
CA THR A 133 -2.71 8.67 6.60
C THR A 133 -3.40 7.46 7.23
N ALA A 134 -4.69 7.25 6.95
CA ALA A 134 -5.42 6.07 7.41
C ALA A 134 -4.84 4.76 6.85
N GLN A 135 -4.42 4.77 5.57
CA GLN A 135 -3.76 3.61 4.95
C GLN A 135 -2.36 3.38 5.55
N VAL A 136 -1.61 4.44 5.86
CA VAL A 136 -0.29 4.32 6.51
C VAL A 136 -0.43 3.71 7.92
N VAL A 137 -1.41 4.14 8.70
CA VAL A 137 -1.72 3.57 10.03
C VAL A 137 -2.15 2.10 9.92
N ALA A 138 -2.81 1.72 8.84
CA ALA A 138 -3.27 0.35 8.61
C ALA A 138 -2.14 -0.63 8.22
N LEU A 139 -0.95 -0.15 7.83
CA LEU A 139 0.21 -1.00 7.59
C LEU A 139 0.61 -1.74 8.87
N GLU A 140 0.80 -3.04 8.79
CA GLU A 140 1.37 -3.78 9.91
C GLU A 140 2.85 -3.43 10.11
N THR A 141 3.36 -3.54 11.33
CA THR A 141 4.76 -3.23 11.64
C THR A 141 5.76 -4.01 10.78
N ARG A 142 5.46 -5.30 10.49
CA ARG A 142 6.28 -6.14 9.61
C ARG A 142 6.37 -5.59 8.18
N ASP A 143 5.28 -4.98 7.70
CA ASP A 143 5.19 -4.46 6.35
C ASP A 143 5.91 -3.10 6.25
N LEU A 144 5.79 -2.29 7.28
CA LEU A 144 6.55 -1.05 7.40
C LEU A 144 8.07 -1.32 7.42
N VAL A 145 8.51 -2.35 8.15
CA VAL A 145 9.92 -2.80 8.18
C VAL A 145 10.39 -3.30 6.81
N ALA A 146 9.50 -3.89 6.01
CA ALA A 146 9.83 -4.36 4.67
C ALA A 146 10.01 -3.24 3.64
N LEU A 147 9.55 -2.01 3.93
CA LEU A 147 9.74 -0.86 3.06
C LEU A 147 11.23 -0.52 2.91
N GLY A 148 11.65 -0.23 1.69
CA GLY A 148 12.98 0.33 1.43
C GLY A 148 13.11 1.77 1.97
N THR A 149 14.34 2.23 2.19
CA THR A 149 14.62 3.58 2.69
C THR A 149 14.03 4.69 1.83
N ALA A 150 14.00 4.52 0.50
CA ALA A 150 13.38 5.46 -0.41
C ALA A 150 11.85 5.56 -0.21
N ALA A 151 11.20 4.44 0.09
CA ALA A 151 9.78 4.38 0.39
C ALA A 151 9.45 5.07 1.72
N VAL A 152 10.23 4.83 2.77
CA VAL A 152 10.05 5.49 4.07
C VAL A 152 10.25 7.02 3.93
N ARG A 153 11.20 7.47 3.13
CA ARG A 153 11.39 8.90 2.82
C ARG A 153 10.24 9.51 2.02
N ALA A 154 9.49 8.70 1.29
CA ALA A 154 8.35 9.17 0.49
C ALA A 154 7.09 9.44 1.32
N LEU A 155 7.01 8.95 2.56
CA LEU A 155 5.95 9.30 3.51
C LEU A 155 6.01 10.81 3.78
N ASN A 156 4.87 11.48 3.76
CA ASN A 156 4.80 12.90 4.10
C ASN A 156 4.77 13.10 5.64
N THR A 157 4.94 14.34 6.10
CA THR A 157 4.97 14.65 7.54
C THR A 157 3.66 14.31 8.26
N ALA A 158 2.50 14.42 7.60
CA ALA A 158 1.23 14.01 8.18
C ALA A 158 1.14 12.50 8.38
N ASP A 159 1.76 11.72 7.48
CA ASP A 159 1.86 10.28 7.63
C ASP A 159 2.77 9.91 8.81
N ILE A 160 3.87 10.63 8.99
CA ILE A 160 4.80 10.43 10.13
C ILE A 160 4.09 10.71 11.46
N VAL A 161 3.34 11.81 11.58
CA VAL A 161 2.52 12.14 12.77
C VAL A 161 1.45 11.08 13.03
N ALA A 162 0.91 10.47 11.99
CA ALA A 162 -0.15 9.46 12.12
C ALA A 162 0.38 8.07 12.46
N LEU A 163 1.68 7.79 12.32
CA LEU A 163 2.25 6.51 12.71
C LEU A 163 1.97 6.24 14.20
N THR A 164 1.64 5.00 14.50
CA THR A 164 1.55 4.57 15.90
C THR A 164 2.94 4.42 16.51
N THR A 165 3.04 4.57 17.82
CA THR A 165 4.29 4.35 18.59
C THR A 165 4.91 2.98 18.30
N SER A 166 4.07 1.95 18.11
CA SER A 166 4.52 0.61 17.73
C SER A 166 5.13 0.57 16.34
N GLN A 167 4.58 1.33 15.39
CA GLN A 167 5.12 1.43 14.02
C GLN A 167 6.45 2.19 14.01
N VAL A 168 6.55 3.29 14.75
CA VAL A 168 7.81 4.05 14.89
C VAL A 168 8.87 3.20 15.58
N GLY A 169 8.55 2.53 16.67
CA GLY A 169 9.47 1.64 17.38
C GLY A 169 9.93 0.43 16.58
N ALA A 170 9.16 0.00 15.57
CA ALA A 170 9.53 -1.10 14.68
C ALA A 170 10.45 -0.71 13.53
N LEU A 171 10.63 0.59 13.21
CA LEU A 171 11.52 1.04 12.14
C LEU A 171 12.94 0.50 12.35
N THR A 172 13.57 0.06 11.29
CA THR A 172 14.98 -0.36 11.35
C THR A 172 15.89 0.86 11.52
N THR A 173 17.10 0.65 12.05
CA THR A 173 18.12 1.71 12.16
C THR A 173 18.42 2.36 10.80
N THR A 174 18.42 1.56 9.72
CA THR A 174 18.63 2.04 8.36
C THR A 174 17.46 2.94 7.89
N GLN A 175 16.23 2.58 8.23
CA GLN A 175 15.05 3.40 7.91
C GLN A 175 15.05 4.71 8.71
N VAL A 176 15.37 4.64 10.00
CA VAL A 176 15.50 5.82 10.86
C VAL A 176 16.58 6.78 10.33
N ALA A 177 17.75 6.27 9.97
CA ALA A 177 18.83 7.08 9.39
C ALA A 177 18.44 7.69 8.02
N ALA A 178 17.49 7.07 7.32
CA ALA A 178 17.02 7.55 6.02
C ALA A 178 15.92 8.62 6.11
N LEU A 179 15.24 8.78 7.25
CA LEU A 179 14.22 9.81 7.43
C LEU A 179 14.80 11.21 7.15
N THR A 180 14.00 12.08 6.58
CA THR A 180 14.36 13.48 6.39
C THR A 180 14.32 14.23 7.73
N THR A 181 15.00 15.39 7.80
CA THR A 181 14.92 16.26 8.98
C THR A 181 13.50 16.72 9.28
N SER A 182 12.69 16.97 8.23
CA SER A 182 11.28 17.33 8.39
C SER A 182 10.44 16.18 8.94
N GLN A 183 10.75 14.93 8.57
CA GLN A 183 10.09 13.75 9.11
C GLN A 183 10.48 13.52 10.57
N ILE A 184 11.76 13.72 10.92
CA ILE A 184 12.21 13.64 12.32
C ILE A 184 11.52 14.71 13.18
N ALA A 185 11.46 15.96 12.71
CA ALA A 185 10.79 17.05 13.42
C ALA A 185 9.24 16.88 13.50
N ALA A 186 8.68 15.97 12.73
CA ALA A 186 7.25 15.64 12.76
C ALA A 186 6.90 14.47 13.72
N LEU A 187 7.90 13.75 14.24
CA LEU A 187 7.66 12.72 15.24
C LEU A 187 7.11 13.34 16.53
N GLU A 188 6.15 12.68 17.14
CA GLU A 188 5.68 13.11 18.46
C GLU A 188 6.67 12.69 19.56
N THR A 189 6.64 13.39 20.68
CA THR A 189 7.51 13.10 21.84
C THR A 189 7.40 11.66 22.31
N THR A 190 6.19 11.09 22.27
CA THR A 190 5.90 9.69 22.60
C THR A 190 6.56 8.71 21.63
N ASP A 191 6.66 9.09 20.36
CA ASP A 191 7.27 8.27 19.33
C ASP A 191 8.79 8.26 19.45
N VAL A 192 9.38 9.43 19.74
CA VAL A 192 10.81 9.52 20.03
C VAL A 192 11.19 8.69 21.25
N ALA A 193 10.37 8.70 22.30
CA ALA A 193 10.57 7.88 23.47
C ALA A 193 10.38 6.35 23.23
N ALA A 194 9.68 5.98 22.15
CA ALA A 194 9.52 4.58 21.76
C ALA A 194 10.68 4.05 20.91
N LEU A 195 11.54 4.93 20.39
CA LEU A 195 12.75 4.53 19.68
C LEU A 195 13.74 3.89 20.65
N GLY A 196 14.28 2.74 20.25
CA GLY A 196 15.36 2.12 21.04
C GLY A 196 16.69 2.86 20.86
N SER A 197 17.61 2.67 21.82
CA SER A 197 18.94 3.32 21.83
C SER A 197 19.71 3.11 20.50
N SER A 198 19.57 1.94 19.84
CA SER A 198 20.20 1.67 18.54
C SER A 198 19.63 2.53 17.42
N GLN A 199 18.32 2.80 17.46
CA GLN A 199 17.64 3.67 16.48
C GLN A 199 18.02 5.12 16.71
N LEU A 200 18.09 5.57 17.96
CA LEU A 200 18.55 6.91 18.33
C LEU A 200 20.02 7.13 17.96
N ALA A 201 20.88 6.12 18.14
CA ALA A 201 22.29 6.16 17.72
C ALA A 201 22.44 6.23 16.17
N ALA A 202 21.43 5.82 15.42
CA ALA A 202 21.43 5.88 13.97
C ALA A 202 21.08 7.27 13.42
N PHE A 203 20.65 8.23 14.25
CA PHE A 203 20.37 9.58 13.81
C PHE A 203 21.63 10.25 13.27
N THR A 204 21.51 10.89 12.13
CA THR A 204 22.55 11.79 11.62
C THR A 204 22.61 13.06 12.47
N THR A 205 23.72 13.80 12.41
CA THR A 205 23.85 15.08 13.10
C THR A 205 22.73 16.06 12.71
N ALA A 206 22.37 16.11 11.43
CA ALA A 206 21.28 16.97 10.94
C ALA A 206 19.91 16.55 11.50
N GLN A 207 19.64 15.25 11.63
CA GLN A 207 18.43 14.74 12.24
C GLN A 207 18.38 15.05 13.74
N SER A 208 19.51 14.94 14.43
CA SER A 208 19.61 15.30 15.85
C SER A 208 19.35 16.79 16.08
N ALA A 209 19.87 17.66 15.24
CA ALA A 209 19.63 19.11 15.29
C ALA A 209 18.18 19.50 14.96
N ALA A 210 17.45 18.66 14.24
CA ALA A 210 16.05 18.91 13.86
C ALA A 210 15.03 18.58 14.97
N ARG A 211 15.46 17.96 16.07
CA ARG A 211 14.59 17.60 17.20
C ARG A 211 14.24 18.82 18.06
N THR A 212 13.06 18.81 18.64
CA THR A 212 12.61 19.84 19.56
C THR A 212 13.19 19.63 20.96
N THR A 213 13.21 20.67 21.77
CA THR A 213 13.63 20.61 23.17
C THR A 213 12.77 19.61 23.98
N SER A 214 11.48 19.51 23.65
CA SER A 214 10.55 18.57 24.29
C SER A 214 10.89 17.12 23.98
N GLU A 215 11.26 16.81 22.73
CA GLU A 215 11.67 15.45 22.31
C GLU A 215 12.98 15.05 22.97
N VAL A 216 13.93 15.97 23.07
CA VAL A 216 15.19 15.74 23.77
C VAL A 216 14.96 15.50 25.27
N GLY A 217 14.04 16.27 25.87
CA GLY A 217 13.65 16.11 27.29
C GLY A 217 12.93 14.79 27.60
N ALA A 218 12.40 14.09 26.60
CA ALA A 218 11.76 12.79 26.75
C ALA A 218 12.76 11.61 26.71
N LEU A 219 14.02 11.85 26.30
CA LEU A 219 15.05 10.81 26.24
C LEU A 219 15.56 10.48 27.65
N ASP A 220 15.71 9.21 27.92
CA ASP A 220 16.36 8.77 29.15
C ASP A 220 17.90 8.88 29.08
N THR A 221 18.59 8.64 30.20
CA THR A 221 20.06 8.74 30.26
C THR A 221 20.75 7.76 29.30
N ARG A 222 20.18 6.58 29.07
CA ARG A 222 20.72 5.57 28.16
C ARG A 222 20.61 6.07 26.70
N ASP A 223 19.50 6.68 26.38
CA ASP A 223 19.22 7.23 25.04
C ASP A 223 20.12 8.42 24.74
N LEU A 224 20.33 9.32 25.70
CA LEU A 224 21.27 10.43 25.56
C LEU A 224 22.70 9.96 25.33
N VAL A 225 23.13 8.88 26.01
CA VAL A 225 24.43 8.25 25.77
C VAL A 225 24.51 7.66 24.38
N ALA A 226 23.44 7.00 23.91
CA ALA A 226 23.39 6.38 22.59
C ALA A 226 23.45 7.40 21.45
N VAL A 227 22.81 8.56 21.61
CA VAL A 227 22.83 9.68 20.63
C VAL A 227 24.26 10.21 20.40
N GLY A 228 25.14 10.11 21.38
CA GLY A 228 26.55 10.47 21.26
C GLY A 228 26.83 11.97 21.36
N THR A 229 28.08 12.32 21.66
CA THR A 229 28.50 13.70 21.94
C THR A 229 28.37 14.66 20.76
N ALA A 230 28.55 14.16 19.51
CA ALA A 230 28.45 15.01 18.32
C ALA A 230 26.99 15.46 18.08
N ALA A 231 26.04 14.54 18.30
CA ALA A 231 24.62 14.83 18.15
C ALA A 231 24.09 15.69 19.32
N VAL A 232 24.60 15.47 20.54
CA VAL A 232 24.25 16.31 21.71
C VAL A 232 24.72 17.75 21.49
N ARG A 233 25.92 17.97 20.95
CA ARG A 233 26.41 19.34 20.60
C ARG A 233 25.55 20.03 19.53
N ALA A 234 24.95 19.26 18.64
CA ALA A 234 24.05 19.82 17.60
C ALA A 234 22.68 20.28 18.17
N LEU A 235 22.35 19.90 19.41
CA LEU A 235 21.14 20.35 20.13
C LEU A 235 21.33 21.71 20.82
N GLU A 236 22.57 22.20 20.95
CA GLU A 236 22.93 23.44 21.66
C GLU A 236 22.96 24.68 20.72
N THR A 237 22.75 24.49 19.42
CA THR A 237 22.80 25.55 18.41
C THR A 237 21.43 25.86 17.82
#